data_0c68567166b30051884f859c89f0ba0b
#
_entry.id   0c68567166b30051884f859c89f0ba0b
#
_cell.length_a   1.000
_cell.length_b   1.000
_cell.length_c   1.000
_cell.angle_alpha   90.00
_cell.angle_beta   90.00
_cell.angle_gamma   90.00
#
_symmetry.space_group_name_H-M   'P 1'
#
loop_
_entity.id
_entity.type
_entity.pdbx_description
1 polymer ?
#
loop_
_entity_poly.entity_id
_entity_poly.type
_entity_poly.pdbx_seq_one_letter_code
_entity_poly.pdbx_strand_id
1 'polypeptide(L)'
;GCGSGILAIAAALHGAQSVDAVDIDEAAIASTLLNAKANGVTLHAGHSELAVGAYDTVLANILATPLKVLAPLLCSHVKPTGHLVLAGILERQAQELQQAYAPYCKLQVSDQEDGWILMTATL
;
A
#
# COMPACT_ATOMS: atom_id res chain seq x y z
N GLY A 1 -7.12 -2.89 -0.27
CA GLY A 1 -6.95 -3.19 1.15
C GLY A 1 -6.78 -1.97 2.03
N CYS A 2 -7.51 -0.86 1.77
CA CYS A 2 -7.36 0.35 2.59
C CYS A 2 -7.95 0.21 4.01
N GLY A 3 -8.87 -0.72 4.22
CA GLY A 3 -9.46 -0.99 5.53
C GLY A 3 -10.11 0.23 6.16
N SER A 4 -9.60 0.66 7.32
CA SER A 4 -10.05 1.88 8.01
C SER A 4 -9.57 3.17 7.37
N GLY A 5 -8.64 3.09 6.44
CA GLY A 5 -8.02 4.24 5.80
C GLY A 5 -6.81 4.82 6.53
N ILE A 6 -6.29 4.14 7.53
CA ILE A 6 -5.22 4.68 8.38
C ILE A 6 -3.98 5.11 7.57
N LEU A 7 -3.54 4.30 6.60
CA LEU A 7 -2.37 4.64 5.78
C LEU A 7 -2.68 5.80 4.82
N ALA A 8 -3.85 5.78 4.20
CA ALA A 8 -4.28 6.82 3.28
C ALA A 8 -4.41 8.17 4.00
N ILE A 9 -5.01 8.17 5.18
CA ILE A 9 -5.18 9.37 6.01
C ILE A 9 -3.81 9.88 6.46
N ALA A 10 -2.91 8.99 6.90
CA ALA A 10 -1.55 9.36 7.27
C ALA A 10 -0.81 10.00 6.09
N ALA A 11 -0.92 9.44 4.89
CA ALA A 11 -0.32 10.02 3.68
C ALA A 11 -0.83 11.44 3.42
N ALA A 12 -2.15 11.64 3.52
CA ALA A 12 -2.76 12.96 3.33
C ALA A 12 -2.28 13.97 4.40
N LEU A 13 -2.19 13.55 5.68
CA LEU A 13 -1.71 14.39 6.77
C LEU A 13 -0.23 14.75 6.61
N HIS A 14 0.57 13.88 5.98
CA HIS A 14 1.98 14.13 5.71
C HIS A 14 2.24 14.87 4.40
N GLY A 15 1.20 15.42 3.77
CA GLY A 15 1.35 16.34 2.66
C GLY A 15 1.19 15.74 1.26
N ALA A 16 0.69 14.52 1.12
CA ALA A 16 0.36 13.98 -0.19
C ALA A 16 -0.71 14.86 -0.87
N GLN A 17 -0.46 15.26 -2.10
CA GLN A 17 -1.36 16.14 -2.84
C GLN A 17 -2.67 15.45 -3.24
N SER A 18 -2.59 14.17 -3.57
CA SER A 18 -3.74 13.36 -3.94
C SER A 18 -3.55 11.95 -3.40
N VAL A 19 -4.59 11.39 -2.80
CA VAL A 19 -4.57 10.04 -2.25
C VAL A 19 -5.76 9.26 -2.77
N ASP A 20 -5.50 8.11 -3.38
CA ASP A 20 -6.50 7.15 -3.81
C ASP A 20 -6.40 5.91 -2.91
N ALA A 21 -7.46 5.59 -2.21
CA ALA A 21 -7.56 4.44 -1.33
C ALA A 21 -8.53 3.42 -1.91
N VAL A 22 -8.12 2.17 -2.01
CA VAL A 22 -8.95 1.14 -2.63
C VAL A 22 -9.13 -0.08 -1.74
N ASP A 23 -10.32 -0.68 -1.84
CA ASP A 23 -10.63 -1.94 -1.16
C ASP A 23 -11.72 -2.68 -1.95
N ILE A 24 -11.78 -3.99 -1.78
CA ILE A 24 -12.86 -4.80 -2.35
C ILE A 24 -14.13 -4.76 -1.49
N ASP A 25 -14.00 -4.34 -0.23
CA ASP A 25 -15.08 -4.31 0.75
C ASP A 25 -15.68 -2.90 0.84
N GLU A 26 -16.98 -2.78 0.54
CA GLU A 26 -17.69 -1.51 0.62
C GLU A 26 -17.69 -0.92 2.03
N ALA A 27 -17.72 -1.77 3.07
CA ALA A 27 -17.65 -1.30 4.45
C ALA A 27 -16.30 -0.64 4.74
N ALA A 28 -15.21 -1.16 4.20
CA ALA A 28 -13.89 -0.55 4.31
C ALA A 28 -13.84 0.82 3.60
N ILE A 29 -14.40 0.92 2.41
CA ILE A 29 -14.48 2.18 1.66
C ILE A 29 -15.25 3.23 2.47
N ALA A 30 -16.42 2.87 2.99
CA ALA A 30 -17.24 3.78 3.81
C ALA A 30 -16.49 4.20 5.09
N SER A 31 -15.80 3.27 5.75
CA SER A 31 -15.01 3.54 6.94
C SER A 31 -13.85 4.51 6.64
N THR A 32 -13.16 4.32 5.52
CA THR A 32 -12.09 5.21 5.07
C THR A 32 -12.60 6.64 4.86
N LEU A 33 -13.71 6.81 4.17
CA LEU A 33 -14.31 8.14 3.93
C LEU A 33 -14.76 8.82 5.22
N LEU A 34 -15.36 8.06 6.12
CA LEU A 34 -15.81 8.58 7.41
C LEU A 34 -14.62 9.02 8.26
N ASN A 35 -13.57 8.20 8.33
CA ASN A 35 -12.36 8.51 9.10
C ASN A 35 -11.58 9.67 8.50
N ALA A 36 -11.53 9.79 7.18
CA ALA A 36 -10.90 10.92 6.49
C ALA A 36 -11.58 12.22 6.89
N LYS A 37 -12.91 12.24 6.87
CA LYS A 37 -13.70 13.40 7.28
C LYS A 37 -13.44 13.77 8.74
N ALA A 38 -13.40 12.77 9.63
CA ALA A 38 -13.13 12.97 11.05
C ALA A 38 -11.74 13.56 11.30
N ASN A 39 -10.78 13.30 10.43
CA ASN A 39 -9.40 13.80 10.54
C ASN A 39 -9.15 15.05 9.68
N GLY A 40 -10.19 15.62 9.06
CA GLY A 40 -10.08 16.84 8.29
C GLY A 40 -9.25 16.72 7.01
N VAL A 41 -9.14 15.52 6.44
CA VAL A 41 -8.41 15.29 5.19
C VAL A 41 -9.36 14.93 4.06
N THR A 42 -8.97 15.28 2.83
CA THR A 42 -9.68 14.93 1.61
C THR A 42 -8.90 13.87 0.87
N LEU A 43 -9.58 12.78 0.50
CA LEU A 43 -9.01 11.72 -0.31
C LEU A 43 -10.13 11.06 -1.13
N HIS A 44 -9.74 10.23 -2.10
CA HIS A 44 -10.67 9.42 -2.87
C HIS A 44 -10.62 7.99 -2.32
N ALA A 45 -11.78 7.36 -2.17
CA ALA A 45 -11.85 5.95 -1.78
C ALA A 45 -12.88 5.23 -2.65
N GLY A 46 -12.55 4.01 -3.07
CA GLY A 46 -13.41 3.23 -3.94
C GLY A 46 -12.87 1.83 -4.18
N HIS A 47 -13.44 1.14 -5.14
CA HIS A 47 -12.96 -0.17 -5.58
C HIS A 47 -11.68 -0.04 -6.41
N SER A 48 -11.07 -1.17 -6.76
CA SER A 48 -9.75 -1.21 -7.40
C SER A 48 -9.65 -0.41 -8.70
N GLU A 49 -10.72 -0.26 -9.44
CA GLU A 49 -10.76 0.53 -10.67
C GLU A 49 -10.58 2.05 -10.44
N LEU A 50 -10.68 2.51 -9.21
CA LEU A 50 -10.36 3.91 -8.86
C LEU A 50 -8.87 4.18 -9.06
N ALA A 51 -8.01 3.19 -8.80
CA ALA A 51 -6.57 3.31 -9.00
C ALA A 51 -6.24 3.23 -10.48
N VAL A 52 -5.90 4.37 -11.07
CA VAL A 52 -5.61 4.49 -12.50
C VAL A 52 -4.22 5.06 -12.70
N GLY A 53 -3.44 4.44 -13.60
CA GLY A 53 -2.10 4.91 -13.92
C GLY A 53 -1.08 4.60 -12.82
N ALA A 54 -0.09 5.46 -12.70
CA ALA A 54 1.02 5.27 -11.78
C ALA A 54 1.09 6.40 -10.76
N TYR A 55 1.58 6.04 -9.57
CA TYR A 55 1.67 6.91 -8.40
C TYR A 55 3.12 7.06 -7.95
N ASP A 56 3.42 8.16 -7.28
CA ASP A 56 4.74 8.39 -6.69
C ASP A 56 5.03 7.37 -5.58
N THR A 57 4.01 6.99 -4.82
CA THR A 57 4.13 6.03 -3.74
C THR A 57 2.90 5.12 -3.71
N VAL A 58 3.13 3.81 -3.58
CA VAL A 58 2.09 2.81 -3.37
C VAL A 58 2.32 2.17 -2.00
N LEU A 59 1.30 2.20 -1.16
CA LEU A 59 1.32 1.63 0.19
C LEU A 59 0.37 0.44 0.26
N ALA A 60 0.82 -0.69 0.77
CA ALA A 60 -0.03 -1.85 1.00
C ALA A 60 0.31 -2.52 2.32
N ASN A 61 -0.68 -2.64 3.20
CA ASN A 61 -0.57 -3.34 4.47
C ASN A 61 -1.62 -4.45 4.50
N ILE A 62 -1.28 -5.56 3.88
CA ILE A 62 -2.10 -6.76 3.78
C ILE A 62 -1.22 -8.00 4.00
N LEU A 63 -1.83 -9.18 4.08
CA LEU A 63 -1.10 -10.42 4.31
C LEU A 63 -0.14 -10.76 3.15
N ALA A 64 0.88 -11.55 3.45
CA ALA A 64 1.94 -11.90 2.50
C ALA A 64 1.42 -12.61 1.24
N THR A 65 0.49 -13.54 1.38
CA THR A 65 -0.03 -14.30 0.24
C THR A 65 -0.70 -13.39 -0.79
N PRO A 66 -1.66 -12.52 -0.43
CA PRO A 66 -2.18 -11.54 -1.39
C PRO A 66 -1.11 -10.59 -1.94
N LEU A 67 -0.13 -10.18 -1.13
CA LEU A 67 0.96 -9.33 -1.61
C LEU A 67 1.77 -10.00 -2.73
N LYS A 68 2.03 -11.30 -2.62
CA LYS A 68 2.72 -12.05 -3.68
C LYS A 68 1.90 -12.12 -4.97
N VAL A 69 0.62 -12.39 -4.84
CA VAL A 69 -0.30 -12.47 -6.00
C VAL A 69 -0.41 -11.11 -6.71
N LEU A 70 -0.43 -10.04 -5.95
CA LEU A 70 -0.62 -8.68 -6.47
C LEU A 70 0.69 -8.01 -6.93
N ALA A 71 1.83 -8.69 -6.86
CA ALA A 71 3.12 -8.09 -7.20
C ALA A 71 3.14 -7.40 -8.58
N PRO A 72 2.66 -8.02 -9.68
CA PRO A 72 2.63 -7.35 -10.97
C PRO A 72 1.77 -6.10 -10.95
N LEU A 73 0.58 -6.17 -10.34
CA LEU A 73 -0.36 -5.07 -10.30
C LEU A 73 0.16 -3.91 -9.49
N LEU A 74 0.64 -4.16 -8.26
CA LEU A 74 1.15 -3.11 -7.40
C LEU A 74 2.35 -2.39 -8.03
N CYS A 75 3.27 -3.15 -8.62
CA CYS A 75 4.44 -2.56 -9.29
C CYS A 75 4.04 -1.75 -10.53
N SER A 76 2.98 -2.16 -11.25
CA SER A 76 2.48 -1.41 -12.41
C SER A 76 1.93 -0.03 -12.04
N HIS A 77 1.53 0.14 -10.78
CA HIS A 77 1.02 1.42 -10.27
C HIS A 77 2.10 2.32 -9.67
N VAL A 78 3.35 1.92 -9.69
CA VAL A 78 4.47 2.75 -9.18
C VAL A 78 5.17 3.41 -10.36
N LYS A 79 5.32 4.74 -10.30
CA LYS A 79 6.07 5.50 -11.33
C LYS A 79 7.54 5.08 -11.34
N PRO A 80 8.24 5.22 -12.48
CA PRO A 80 9.70 5.14 -12.48
C PRO A 80 10.28 6.08 -11.42
N THR A 81 11.23 5.60 -10.62
CA THR A 81 11.79 6.28 -9.45
C THR A 81 10.79 6.47 -8.28
N GLY A 82 9.61 5.94 -8.40
CA GLY A 82 8.64 5.95 -7.30
C GLY A 82 8.93 4.88 -6.24
N HIS A 83 8.11 4.87 -5.18
CA HIS A 83 8.33 4.03 -4.02
C HIS A 83 7.19 3.04 -3.80
N LEU A 84 7.56 1.82 -3.43
CA LEU A 84 6.64 0.78 -2.98
C LEU A 84 6.92 0.50 -1.51
N VAL A 85 5.86 0.49 -0.69
CA VAL A 85 5.97 0.24 0.75
C VAL A 85 4.97 -0.86 1.12
N LEU A 86 5.47 -1.97 1.63
CA LEU A 86 4.69 -3.13 2.00
C LEU A 86 4.82 -3.43 3.49
N ALA A 87 3.72 -3.70 4.15
CA ALA A 87 3.66 -4.07 5.56
C ALA A 87 2.67 -5.23 5.76
N GLY A 88 2.50 -5.70 6.99
CA GLY A 88 1.68 -6.86 7.28
C GLY A 88 2.41 -8.18 7.01
N ILE A 89 3.73 -8.15 7.01
CA ILE A 89 4.63 -9.25 6.64
C ILE A 89 5.37 -9.71 7.89
N LEU A 90 5.41 -11.02 8.12
CA LEU A 90 6.25 -11.60 9.17
C LEU A 90 7.70 -11.73 8.69
N GLU A 91 8.64 -11.60 9.60
CA GLU A 91 10.08 -11.68 9.30
C GLU A 91 10.43 -12.94 8.48
N ARG A 92 9.88 -14.10 8.82
CA ARG A 92 10.11 -15.37 8.11
C ARG A 92 9.61 -15.36 6.66
N GLN A 93 8.78 -14.39 6.27
CA GLN A 93 8.19 -14.29 4.94
C GLN A 93 8.99 -13.37 4.01
N ALA A 94 10.03 -12.71 4.50
CA ALA A 94 10.79 -11.73 3.73
C ALA A 94 11.32 -12.29 2.41
N GLN A 95 11.94 -13.47 2.45
CA GLN A 95 12.56 -14.06 1.27
C GLN A 95 11.53 -14.41 0.19
N GLU A 96 10.37 -14.95 0.56
CA GLU A 96 9.33 -15.28 -0.41
C GLU A 96 8.74 -14.02 -1.06
N LEU A 97 8.63 -12.91 -0.32
CA LEU A 97 8.22 -11.63 -0.89
C LEU A 97 9.29 -11.08 -1.84
N GLN A 98 10.56 -11.15 -1.46
CA GLN A 98 11.67 -10.72 -2.31
C GLN A 98 11.68 -11.49 -3.63
N GLN A 99 11.45 -12.79 -3.60
CA GLN A 99 11.38 -13.62 -4.81
C GLN A 99 10.19 -13.25 -5.70
N ALA A 100 9.02 -13.04 -5.11
CA ALA A 100 7.82 -12.68 -5.86
C ALA A 100 7.95 -11.32 -6.56
N TYR A 101 8.66 -10.38 -5.95
CA TYR A 101 8.85 -9.03 -6.48
C TYR A 101 10.10 -8.86 -7.35
N ALA A 102 11.03 -9.84 -7.33
CA ALA A 102 12.30 -9.77 -8.06
C ALA A 102 12.17 -9.41 -9.55
N PRO A 103 11.16 -9.88 -10.31
CA PRO A 103 11.01 -9.49 -11.71
C PRO A 103 10.72 -7.99 -11.91
N TYR A 104 10.29 -7.29 -10.88
CA TYR A 104 9.81 -5.91 -10.97
C TYR A 104 10.69 -4.91 -10.23
N CYS A 105 11.24 -5.30 -9.08
CA CYS A 105 12.00 -4.40 -8.22
C CYS A 105 12.85 -5.17 -7.21
N LYS A 106 13.75 -4.46 -6.54
CA LYS A 106 14.54 -5.00 -5.45
C LYS A 106 13.88 -4.62 -4.12
N LEU A 107 13.09 -5.55 -3.59
CA LEU A 107 12.40 -5.37 -2.33
C LEU A 107 13.36 -5.65 -1.17
N GLN A 108 13.43 -4.74 -0.20
CA GLN A 108 14.33 -4.83 0.94
C GLN A 108 13.58 -4.67 2.26
N VAL A 109 14.05 -5.34 3.31
CA VAL A 109 13.57 -5.10 4.67
C VAL A 109 14.15 -3.77 5.12
N SER A 110 13.29 -2.80 5.42
CA SER A 110 13.69 -1.45 5.83
C SER A 110 13.50 -1.20 7.31
N ASP A 111 12.64 -1.96 7.97
CA ASP A 111 12.39 -1.85 9.41
C ASP A 111 11.77 -3.14 9.92
N GLN A 112 11.86 -3.37 11.24
CA GLN A 112 11.17 -4.47 11.88
C GLN A 112 10.79 -4.14 13.31
N GLU A 113 9.68 -4.71 13.77
CA GLU A 113 9.18 -4.52 15.12
C GLU A 113 8.33 -5.74 15.51
N ASP A 114 8.68 -6.39 16.62
CA ASP A 114 7.93 -7.53 17.19
C ASP A 114 7.67 -8.67 16.19
N GLY A 115 8.65 -8.96 15.31
CA GLY A 115 8.53 -10.02 14.30
C GLY A 115 7.80 -9.60 13.03
N TRP A 116 7.29 -8.37 12.95
CA TRP A 116 6.72 -7.78 11.75
C TRP A 116 7.78 -6.94 11.03
N ILE A 117 7.73 -6.94 9.71
CA ILE A 117 8.69 -6.19 8.90
C ILE A 117 7.99 -5.21 7.97
N LEU A 118 8.71 -4.13 7.68
CA LEU A 118 8.41 -3.18 6.63
C LEU A 118 9.36 -3.46 5.46
N MET A 119 8.82 -3.63 4.27
CA MET A 119 9.62 -3.83 3.08
C MET A 119 9.40 -2.69 2.10
N THR A 120 10.48 -2.21 1.49
CA THR A 120 10.42 -1.08 0.57
C THR A 120 11.22 -1.34 -0.68
N ALA A 121 10.83 -0.69 -1.77
CA ALA A 121 11.57 -0.66 -3.02
C ALA A 121 11.42 0.69 -3.70
N THR A 122 12.44 1.09 -4.45
CA THR A 122 12.37 2.19 -5.40
C THR A 122 12.42 1.57 -6.80
N LEU A 123 11.48 1.94 -7.67
CA LEU A 123 11.37 1.34 -9.01
C LEU A 123 12.10 2.13 -10.09
#